data_9e2a2181c5e095a0f370108dd45a6eb1
#
_entry.id   9e2a2181c5e095a0f370108dd45a6eb1
#
_cell.length_a   1.000
_cell.length_b   1.000
_cell.length_c   1.000
_cell.angle_alpha   90.00
_cell.angle_beta   90.00
_cell.angle_gamma   90.00
#
_symmetry.space_group_name_H-M   'P 1'
#
loop_
_entity.id
_entity.type
_entity.pdbx_description
1 polymer ?
#
loop_
_entity_poly.entity_id
_entity_poly.type
_entity_poly.pdbx_seq_one_letter_code
_entity_poly.pdbx_strand_id
1 'polypeptide(L)'
;MILGIISDLHCNIQGLNKALELMGDVDQVVCLGDVIYEYRFSNEVVARLIEIGAPTIQGNHEETFLGPMGVRARAREGIDPALMQWLAERPRRMELE
;
A
#
# COMPACT_ATOMS: atom_id res chain seq x y z
N MET A 1 13.32 -3.64 -19.48
CA MET A 1 12.47 -2.96 -18.49
C MET A 1 13.09 -3.06 -17.10
N ILE A 2 13.09 -1.96 -16.37
CA ILE A 2 13.59 -1.90 -15.00
C ILE A 2 12.40 -1.76 -14.06
N LEU A 3 12.23 -2.73 -13.15
CA LEU A 3 11.16 -2.69 -12.15
C LEU A 3 11.73 -2.27 -10.79
N GLY A 4 11.07 -1.33 -10.13
CA GLY A 4 11.31 -1.04 -8.73
C GLY A 4 10.30 -1.82 -7.89
N ILE A 5 10.78 -2.64 -6.99
CA ILE A 5 9.92 -3.48 -6.14
C ILE A 5 10.00 -2.98 -4.70
N ILE A 6 8.82 -2.70 -4.12
CA ILE A 6 8.71 -2.27 -2.73
C ILE A 6 7.72 -3.17 -1.99
N SER A 7 7.91 -3.30 -0.69
CA SER A 7 6.96 -3.99 0.19
C SER A 7 7.23 -3.59 1.63
N ASP A 8 6.35 -4.03 2.54
CA ASP A 8 6.53 -3.80 3.98
C ASP A 8 6.67 -2.32 4.35
N LEU A 9 5.83 -1.48 3.73
CA LEU A 9 5.86 -0.04 3.95
C LEU A 9 5.39 0.35 5.35
N HIS A 10 4.44 -0.39 5.91
CA HIS A 10 3.98 -0.26 7.30
C HIS A 10 3.65 1.18 7.69
N CYS A 11 2.84 1.86 6.88
CA CYS A 11 2.41 3.26 7.11
C CYS A 11 3.57 4.27 7.10
N ASN A 12 4.73 3.92 6.56
CA ASN A 12 5.90 4.80 6.61
C ASN A 12 6.05 5.60 5.33
N ILE A 13 5.40 6.77 5.27
CA ILE A 13 5.46 7.64 4.08
C ILE A 13 6.88 8.16 3.83
N GLN A 14 7.63 8.44 4.88
CA GLN A 14 9.00 8.92 4.74
C GLN A 14 9.89 7.84 4.12
N GLY A 15 9.74 6.60 4.58
CA GLY A 15 10.46 5.46 4.02
C GLY A 15 10.09 5.19 2.58
N LEU A 16 8.81 5.30 2.23
CA LEU A 16 8.36 5.14 0.86
C LEU A 16 8.99 6.19 -0.06
N ASN A 17 8.92 7.46 0.32
CA ASN A 17 9.47 8.53 -0.49
C ASN A 17 10.99 8.39 -0.64
N LYS A 18 11.69 7.96 0.42
CA LYS A 18 13.12 7.73 0.37
C LYS A 18 13.47 6.58 -0.57
N ALA A 19 12.71 5.50 -0.54
CA ALA A 19 12.91 4.37 -1.44
C ALA A 19 12.72 4.78 -2.89
N LEU A 20 11.68 5.56 -3.18
CA LEU A 20 11.43 6.06 -4.54
C LEU A 20 12.56 6.96 -5.03
N GLU A 21 13.09 7.81 -4.15
CA GLU A 21 14.24 8.66 -4.47
C GLU A 21 15.47 7.83 -4.81
N LEU A 22 15.76 6.81 -4.01
CA LEU A 22 16.92 5.95 -4.21
C LEU A 22 16.83 5.07 -5.46
N MET A 23 15.63 4.69 -5.85
CA MET A 23 15.42 3.91 -7.08
C MET A 23 15.77 4.69 -8.34
N GLY A 24 15.55 6.00 -8.31
CA GLY A 24 15.75 6.84 -9.48
C GLY A 24 14.79 6.48 -10.62
N ASP A 25 15.31 6.44 -11.84
CA ASP A 25 14.49 6.23 -13.04
C ASP A 25 14.25 4.73 -13.29
N VAL A 26 13.14 4.23 -12.77
CA VAL A 26 12.68 2.87 -13.09
C VAL A 26 11.44 2.97 -13.99
N ASP A 27 11.21 1.94 -14.79
CA ASP A 27 10.08 1.93 -15.72
C ASP A 27 8.76 1.80 -14.99
N GLN A 28 8.73 1.02 -13.91
CA GLN A 28 7.54 0.82 -13.12
C GLN A 28 7.90 0.46 -11.68
N VAL A 29 7.12 0.97 -10.73
CA VAL A 29 7.20 0.58 -9.33
C VAL A 29 6.06 -0.37 -9.03
N VAL A 30 6.35 -1.46 -8.33
CA VAL A 30 5.38 -2.49 -7.95
C VAL A 30 5.43 -2.65 -6.43
N CYS A 31 4.26 -2.69 -5.78
CA CYS A 31 4.16 -2.88 -4.33
C CYS A 31 3.63 -4.28 -4.02
N LEU A 32 4.39 -5.06 -3.26
CA LEU A 32 4.05 -6.44 -2.93
C LEU A 32 3.24 -6.57 -1.64
N GLY A 33 2.65 -5.49 -1.15
CA GLY A 33 1.76 -5.55 0.01
C GLY A 33 2.42 -5.10 1.29
N ASP A 34 1.71 -5.33 2.42
CA ASP A 34 2.07 -4.81 3.73
C ASP A 34 2.30 -3.31 3.71
N VAL A 35 1.36 -2.62 3.05
CA VAL A 35 1.33 -1.17 2.89
C VAL A 35 1.06 -0.49 4.23
N ILE A 36 0.19 -1.09 5.01
CA ILE A 36 -0.27 -0.58 6.30
C ILE A 36 0.05 -1.59 7.41
N TYR A 37 -0.20 -1.21 8.65
CA TYR A 37 -0.19 -2.13 9.77
C TYR A 37 -1.54 -2.84 9.90
N GLU A 38 -1.58 -3.91 10.69
CA GLU A 38 -2.77 -4.72 10.92
C GLU A 38 -3.93 -3.90 11.48
N TYR A 39 -3.63 -2.90 12.32
CA TYR A 39 -4.62 -2.09 13.01
C TYR A 39 -4.41 -0.59 12.80
N ARG A 40 -3.65 -0.21 11.79
CA ARG A 40 -3.36 1.19 11.51
C ARG A 40 -3.33 1.43 10.00
N PHE A 41 -4.01 2.49 9.57
CA PHE A 41 -4.08 2.91 8.17
C PHE A 41 -3.28 4.19 7.96
N SER A 42 -2.76 4.38 6.76
CA SER A 42 -2.08 5.62 6.38
C SER A 42 -2.66 6.13 5.06
N ASN A 43 -3.38 7.24 5.12
CA ASN A 43 -3.87 7.91 3.92
C ASN A 43 -2.71 8.31 3.00
N GLU A 44 -1.63 8.82 3.60
CA GLU A 44 -0.49 9.33 2.85
C GLU A 44 0.20 8.25 2.00
N VAL A 45 0.44 7.08 2.59
CA VAL A 45 1.10 5.98 1.89
C VAL A 45 0.22 5.47 0.75
N VAL A 46 -1.07 5.25 1.02
CA VAL A 46 -2.01 4.76 0.00
C VAL A 46 -2.14 5.77 -1.13
N ALA A 47 -2.32 7.06 -0.79
CA ALA A 47 -2.42 8.12 -1.79
C ALA A 47 -1.16 8.19 -2.66
N ARG A 48 0.01 8.00 -2.08
CA ARG A 48 1.27 8.04 -2.82
C ARG A 48 1.37 6.88 -3.81
N LEU A 49 0.93 5.69 -3.43
CA LEU A 49 0.92 4.53 -4.34
C LEU A 49 0.00 4.77 -5.53
N ILE A 50 -1.15 5.39 -5.29
CA ILE A 50 -2.08 5.76 -6.36
C ILE A 50 -1.44 6.81 -7.28
N GLU A 51 -0.82 7.83 -6.69
CA GLU A 51 -0.19 8.92 -7.44
C GLU A 51 0.89 8.42 -8.40
N ILE A 52 1.72 7.50 -7.96
CA ILE A 52 2.79 6.94 -8.80
C ILE A 52 2.30 5.81 -9.70
N GLY A 53 1.04 5.42 -9.59
CA GLY A 53 0.46 4.36 -10.42
C GLY A 53 1.05 2.98 -10.16
N ALA A 54 1.46 2.69 -8.93
CA ALA A 54 2.09 1.41 -8.59
C ALA A 54 1.06 0.29 -8.52
N PRO A 55 1.15 -0.75 -9.35
CA PRO A 55 0.38 -1.96 -9.13
C PRO A 55 0.69 -2.51 -7.74
N THR A 56 -0.35 -2.83 -6.99
CA THR A 56 -0.23 -3.20 -5.57
C THR A 56 -1.04 -4.46 -5.30
N ILE A 57 -0.48 -5.36 -4.52
CA ILE A 57 -1.22 -6.52 -4.02
C ILE A 57 -1.41 -6.38 -2.51
N GLN A 58 -2.37 -7.12 -1.97
CA GLN A 58 -2.60 -7.17 -0.53
C GLN A 58 -1.63 -8.14 0.12
N GLY A 59 -0.99 -7.70 1.22
CA GLY A 59 -0.21 -8.56 2.07
C GLY A 59 -1.00 -9.00 3.31
N ASN A 60 -0.32 -9.62 4.25
CA ASN A 60 -0.95 -10.13 5.48
C ASN A 60 -1.58 -9.01 6.32
N HIS A 61 -0.94 -7.85 6.39
CA HIS A 61 -1.44 -6.72 7.18
C HIS A 61 -2.74 -6.17 6.62
N GLU A 62 -2.86 -6.05 5.29
CA GLU A 62 -4.10 -5.62 4.65
C GLU A 62 -5.22 -6.62 4.89
N GLU A 63 -4.90 -7.91 4.79
CA GLU A 63 -5.87 -8.96 5.03
C GLU A 63 -6.45 -8.88 6.45
N THR A 64 -5.60 -8.67 7.44
CA THR A 64 -6.03 -8.52 8.85
C THR A 64 -6.85 -7.24 9.03
N PHE A 65 -6.35 -6.11 8.51
CA PHE A 65 -7.03 -4.81 8.64
C PHE A 65 -8.41 -4.82 7.99
N LEU A 66 -8.55 -5.45 6.83
CA LEU A 66 -9.80 -5.50 6.08
C LEU A 66 -10.71 -6.65 6.51
N GLY A 67 -10.22 -7.57 7.32
CA GLY A 67 -10.97 -8.71 7.83
C GLY A 67 -11.71 -8.41 9.13
N PRO A 68 -12.28 -9.47 9.77
CA PRO A 68 -13.05 -9.30 11.00
C PRO A 68 -12.27 -8.68 12.16
N MET A 69 -10.97 -8.95 12.25
CA MET A 69 -10.12 -8.44 13.31
C MET A 69 -9.88 -6.94 13.21
N GLY A 70 -10.07 -6.35 12.02
CA GLY A 70 -9.79 -4.94 11.76
C GLY A 70 -10.97 -4.00 11.92
N VAL A 71 -12.13 -4.48 12.37
CA VAL A 71 -13.37 -3.67 12.44
C VAL A 71 -13.16 -2.37 13.21
N ARG A 72 -12.54 -2.43 14.40
CA ARG A 72 -12.30 -1.23 15.22
C ARG A 72 -11.29 -0.30 14.58
N ALA A 73 -10.26 -0.85 13.96
CA ALA A 73 -9.24 -0.05 13.30
C ALA A 73 -9.84 0.72 12.12
N ARG A 74 -10.71 0.07 11.34
CA ARG A 74 -11.38 0.71 10.20
C ARG A 74 -12.36 1.81 10.62
N ALA A 75 -12.86 1.76 11.84
CA ALA A 75 -13.81 2.74 12.37
C ALA A 75 -13.14 4.01 12.92
N ARG A 76 -11.81 4.09 12.92
CA ARG A 76 -11.10 5.26 13.43
C ARG A 76 -11.33 6.48 12.55
N GLU A 77 -11.35 7.65 13.19
CA GLU A 77 -11.45 8.92 12.48
C GLU A 77 -10.19 9.18 11.67
N GLY A 78 -10.34 9.94 10.60
CA GLY A 78 -9.21 10.36 9.77
C GLY A 78 -8.87 9.43 8.63
N ILE A 79 -9.46 8.25 8.55
CA ILE A 79 -9.26 7.36 7.41
C ILE A 79 -10.12 7.84 6.24
N ASP A 80 -9.47 8.10 5.10
CA ASP A 80 -10.19 8.47 3.87
C ASP A 80 -10.89 7.23 3.30
N PRO A 81 -12.23 7.23 3.20
CA PRO A 81 -12.97 6.07 2.71
C PRO A 81 -12.60 5.66 1.29
N ALA A 82 -12.29 6.62 0.43
CA ALA A 82 -11.92 6.33 -0.96
C ALA A 82 -10.60 5.60 -1.03
N LEU A 83 -9.63 5.98 -0.19
CA LEU A 83 -8.34 5.32 -0.12
C LEU A 83 -8.45 3.91 0.46
N MET A 84 -9.28 3.75 1.48
CA MET A 84 -9.55 2.43 2.06
C MET A 84 -10.22 1.50 1.05
N GLN A 85 -11.19 2.03 0.29
CA GLN A 85 -11.86 1.28 -0.78
C GLN A 85 -10.87 0.83 -1.85
N TRP A 86 -9.98 1.73 -2.27
CA TRP A 86 -8.95 1.39 -3.25
C TRP A 86 -8.09 0.23 -2.77
N LEU A 87 -7.65 0.28 -1.51
CA LEU A 87 -6.83 -0.77 -0.93
C LEU A 87 -7.59 -2.10 -0.86
N ALA A 88 -8.87 -2.04 -0.49
CA ALA A 88 -9.73 -3.22 -0.40
C ALA A 88 -9.92 -3.91 -1.76
N GLU A 89 -9.82 -3.15 -2.85
CA GLU A 89 -9.98 -3.66 -4.21
C GLU A 89 -8.71 -4.25 -4.80
N ARG A 90 -7.57 -4.17 -4.08
CA ARG A 90 -6.32 -4.71 -4.60
C ARG A 90 -6.33 -6.24 -4.58
N PRO A 91 -5.76 -6.88 -5.61
CA PRO A 91 -5.68 -8.33 -5.67
C PRO A 91 -4.66 -8.88 -4.67
N ARG A 92 -4.69 -10.18 -4.45
CA ARG A 92 -3.71 -10.86 -3.60
C ARG A 92 -2.48 -11.30 -4.38
N ARG A 93 -2.56 -11.27 -5.69
CA ARG A 93 -1.43 -11.60 -6.57
C ARG A 93 -1.58 -10.85 -7.88
N MET A 94 -0.48 -10.70 -8.58
CA MET A 94 -0.46 -10.11 -9.91
C MET A 94 0.53 -10.84 -10.80
N GLU A 95 0.32 -10.71 -12.10
CA GLU A 95 1.25 -11.21 -13.10
C GLU A 95 1.84 -10.02 -13.85
N LEU A 96 3.14 -10.05 -14.08
CA LEU A 96 3.86 -9.02 -14.80
C LEU A 96 4.42 -9.61 -16.09
N GLU A 97 4.15 -8.93 -17.19
CA GLU A 97 4.65 -9.34 -18.50
C GLU A 97 5.86 -8.53 -18.93
#